data_f6c3e5f4b8e0c37bcc9e525b5108c918
#
_entry.id   f6c3e5f4b8e0c37bcc9e525b5108c918
#
_cell.length_a   1.000
_cell.length_b   1.000
_cell.length_c   1.000
_cell.angle_alpha   90.00
_cell.angle_beta   90.00
_cell.angle_gamma   90.00
#
_symmetry.space_group_name_H-M   'P 1'
#
loop_
_entity.id
_entity.type
_entity.pdbx_description
1 polymer ?
#
loop_
_entity_poly.entity_id
_entity_poly.type
_entity_poly.pdbx_seq_one_letter_code
_entity_poly.pdbx_strand_id
1 'polypeptide(L)'
;MKFSIVAIATIAGLASALPSQPEARATTVQGFDISNHQKSVNFEAAEKDGAQFVMIKATEGTTYKDTVFNSHYTGATKAGLLRGGYHFARPDKSTGSTQAKFFLKNGSGWSDDNRTLPGMLDIEYNPYGATCYGLSHSQMVAWIHDFVNEYHHATSRWPMIYTTADWWNRCTGNAKGFGDKCPLVLAAYSSSPPKTIPGDWKTWTIWQNSDKYKHGGDSDKFNGPMTQLRKLASG
;
A
#
# COMPACT_ATOMS: atom_id res chain seq x y z
N MET A 1 -55.31 -64.75 -18.60
CA MET A 1 -54.71 -63.66 -17.82
C MET A 1 -53.25 -63.64 -18.10
N LYS A 2 -52.81 -62.63 -18.82
CA LYS A 2 -51.36 -62.43 -19.13
C LYS A 2 -50.80 -61.35 -18.22
N PHE A 3 -49.89 -61.68 -17.37
CA PHE A 3 -49.16 -60.73 -16.54
C PHE A 3 -47.91 -60.22 -17.29
N SER A 4 -47.86 -58.91 -17.57
CA SER A 4 -46.67 -58.25 -18.10
C SER A 4 -45.81 -57.77 -16.94
N ILE A 5 -44.56 -58.21 -16.91
CA ILE A 5 -43.57 -57.75 -15.96
C ILE A 5 -42.89 -56.53 -16.57
N VAL A 6 -43.01 -55.38 -15.93
CA VAL A 6 -42.25 -54.14 -16.29
C VAL A 6 -40.95 -54.15 -15.54
N ALA A 7 -39.85 -54.22 -16.26
CA ALA A 7 -38.49 -54.10 -15.71
C ALA A 7 -38.15 -52.59 -15.57
N ILE A 8 -37.87 -52.14 -14.35
CA ILE A 8 -37.39 -50.79 -14.05
C ILE A 8 -35.84 -50.83 -14.13
N ALA A 9 -35.28 -50.17 -15.14
CA ALA A 9 -33.83 -49.96 -15.24
C ALA A 9 -33.40 -48.76 -14.40
N THR A 10 -32.68 -48.98 -13.33
CA THR A 10 -32.00 -47.95 -12.54
C THR A 10 -30.75 -47.48 -13.25
N ILE A 11 -30.74 -46.23 -13.75
CA ILE A 11 -29.56 -45.55 -14.29
C ILE A 11 -28.77 -45.01 -13.11
N ALA A 12 -27.64 -45.65 -12.80
CA ALA A 12 -26.65 -45.11 -11.88
C ALA A 12 -25.88 -43.97 -12.56
N GLY A 13 -26.18 -42.72 -12.18
CA GLY A 13 -25.45 -41.55 -12.64
C GLY A 13 -24.03 -41.51 -12.05
N LEU A 14 -23.03 -41.68 -12.88
CA LEU A 14 -21.64 -41.41 -12.52
C LEU A 14 -21.45 -39.88 -12.40
N ALA A 15 -21.39 -39.38 -11.18
CA ALA A 15 -20.96 -38.01 -10.90
C ALA A 15 -19.47 -37.92 -11.15
N SER A 16 -19.07 -37.41 -12.30
CA SER A 16 -17.69 -37.04 -12.57
C SER A 16 -17.31 -35.86 -11.72
N ALA A 17 -16.46 -36.07 -10.69
CA ALA A 17 -15.83 -34.99 -9.96
C ALA A 17 -14.91 -34.23 -10.93
N LEU A 18 -15.25 -32.98 -11.25
CA LEU A 18 -14.34 -32.09 -11.98
C LEU A 18 -13.08 -31.89 -11.14
N PRO A 19 -11.89 -31.99 -11.75
CA PRO A 19 -10.66 -31.69 -11.02
C PRO A 19 -10.72 -30.24 -10.53
N SER A 20 -10.50 -30.04 -9.24
CA SER A 20 -10.35 -28.72 -8.65
C SER A 20 -9.23 -28.01 -9.37
N GLN A 21 -9.54 -26.89 -10.03
CA GLN A 21 -8.50 -26.00 -10.58
C GLN A 21 -7.56 -25.63 -9.44
N PRO A 22 -6.22 -25.70 -9.63
CA PRO A 22 -5.30 -25.22 -8.61
C PRO A 22 -5.64 -23.73 -8.36
N GLU A 23 -5.86 -23.35 -7.09
CA GLU A 23 -6.03 -21.95 -6.71
C GLU A 23 -4.89 -21.16 -7.35
N ALA A 24 -5.22 -20.22 -8.22
CA ALA A 24 -4.25 -19.35 -8.84
C ALA A 24 -3.49 -18.65 -7.72
N ARG A 25 -2.21 -19.01 -7.54
CA ARG A 25 -1.31 -18.39 -6.58
C ARG A 25 -1.43 -16.88 -6.77
N ALA A 26 -1.88 -16.16 -5.73
CA ALA A 26 -2.09 -14.73 -5.82
C ALA A 26 -0.83 -14.09 -6.41
N THR A 27 -0.95 -13.53 -7.60
CA THR A 27 0.16 -12.87 -8.27
C THR A 27 0.46 -11.58 -7.54
N THR A 28 1.71 -11.40 -7.10
CA THR A 28 2.17 -10.15 -6.54
C THR A 28 3.14 -9.47 -7.50
N VAL A 29 3.18 -8.14 -7.48
CA VAL A 29 4.15 -7.34 -8.23
C VAL A 29 5.19 -6.80 -7.27
N GLN A 30 6.48 -6.97 -7.62
CA GLN A 30 7.60 -6.48 -6.82
C GLN A 30 7.76 -4.98 -6.96
N GLY A 31 7.92 -4.30 -5.83
CA GLY A 31 8.32 -2.91 -5.70
C GLY A 31 9.27 -2.71 -4.53
N PHE A 32 9.51 -1.48 -4.19
CA PHE A 32 10.34 -1.11 -3.04
C PHE A 32 10.05 0.33 -2.62
N ASP A 33 10.49 0.70 -1.41
CA ASP A 33 10.45 2.08 -0.95
C ASP A 33 11.84 2.55 -0.49
N ILE A 34 12.10 3.85 -0.65
CA ILE A 34 13.40 4.48 -0.44
C ILE A 34 13.27 5.90 0.14
N SER A 35 14.37 6.37 0.69
CA SER A 35 14.54 7.73 1.20
C SER A 35 15.97 8.23 0.95
N ASN A 36 16.33 9.34 1.60
CA ASN A 36 17.71 9.84 1.60
C ASN A 36 18.74 8.90 2.26
N HIS A 37 18.30 7.82 2.89
CA HIS A 37 19.20 6.75 3.36
C HIS A 37 19.87 6.02 2.19
N GLN A 38 19.19 5.94 1.05
CA GLN A 38 19.73 5.46 -0.22
C GLN A 38 20.16 6.65 -1.07
N LYS A 39 21.41 7.11 -0.93
CA LYS A 39 21.92 8.31 -1.64
C LYS A 39 21.87 8.18 -3.16
N SER A 40 22.01 6.98 -3.67
CA SER A 40 21.85 6.64 -5.09
C SER A 40 21.23 5.25 -5.22
N VAL A 41 20.39 5.07 -6.24
CA VAL A 41 19.75 3.81 -6.58
C VAL A 41 19.91 3.57 -8.08
N ASN A 42 20.28 2.35 -8.45
CA ASN A 42 20.28 1.93 -9.85
C ASN A 42 18.89 1.40 -10.23
N PHE A 43 18.01 2.31 -10.66
CA PHE A 43 16.62 1.99 -11.00
C PHE A 43 16.51 1.06 -12.22
N GLU A 44 17.42 1.16 -13.18
CA GLU A 44 17.44 0.26 -14.36
C GLU A 44 17.79 -1.17 -13.94
N ALA A 45 18.74 -1.34 -13.01
CA ALA A 45 19.04 -2.65 -12.47
C ALA A 45 17.87 -3.21 -11.63
N ALA A 46 17.19 -2.35 -10.85
CA ALA A 46 16.02 -2.76 -10.09
C ALA A 46 14.87 -3.21 -11.01
N GLU A 47 14.61 -2.49 -12.09
CA GLU A 47 13.60 -2.85 -13.09
C GLU A 47 13.93 -4.17 -13.77
N LYS A 48 15.15 -4.35 -14.27
CA LYS A 48 15.64 -5.61 -14.88
C LYS A 48 15.52 -6.82 -13.95
N ASP A 49 15.64 -6.57 -12.65
CA ASP A 49 15.50 -7.58 -11.60
C ASP A 49 14.04 -7.76 -11.13
N GLY A 50 13.09 -7.14 -11.83
CA GLY A 50 11.65 -7.38 -11.68
C GLY A 50 10.89 -6.35 -10.85
N ALA A 51 11.52 -5.27 -10.36
CA ALA A 51 10.78 -4.18 -9.75
C ALA A 51 9.90 -3.47 -10.78
N GLN A 52 8.67 -3.13 -10.40
CA GLN A 52 7.72 -2.45 -11.26
C GLN A 52 7.26 -1.11 -10.66
N PHE A 53 7.46 -0.88 -9.38
CA PHE A 53 7.09 0.37 -8.72
C PHE A 53 8.05 0.73 -7.57
N VAL A 54 8.03 2.01 -7.21
CA VAL A 54 8.78 2.54 -6.07
C VAL A 54 8.03 3.66 -5.38
N MET A 55 8.03 3.64 -4.04
CA MET A 55 7.60 4.75 -3.18
C MET A 55 8.81 5.49 -2.64
N ILE A 56 8.80 6.82 -2.72
CA ILE A 56 9.98 7.65 -2.45
C ILE A 56 9.64 8.67 -1.38
N LYS A 57 10.42 8.76 -0.29
CA LYS A 57 10.25 9.81 0.72
C LYS A 57 10.34 11.18 0.08
N ALA A 58 9.31 11.99 0.29
CA ALA A 58 9.30 13.36 -0.18
C ALA A 58 9.44 14.36 0.97
N THR A 59 8.68 14.16 2.04
CA THR A 59 8.60 15.10 3.14
C THR A 59 8.41 14.41 4.49
N GLU A 60 8.69 15.16 5.57
CA GLU A 60 8.35 14.80 6.94
C GLU A 60 7.88 16.04 7.71
N GLY A 61 6.80 15.92 8.47
CA GLY A 61 6.22 17.05 9.18
C GLY A 61 5.92 18.23 8.25
N THR A 62 6.36 19.44 8.63
CA THR A 62 6.16 20.65 7.81
C THR A 62 7.45 21.38 7.43
N THR A 63 8.60 20.78 7.73
CA THR A 63 9.90 21.44 7.54
C THR A 63 10.91 20.62 6.76
N TYR A 64 10.82 19.28 6.84
CA TYR A 64 11.79 18.42 6.16
C TYR A 64 11.34 18.07 4.74
N LYS A 65 12.25 18.24 3.80
CA LYS A 65 12.14 17.77 2.41
C LYS A 65 13.28 16.80 2.15
N ASP A 66 12.95 15.66 1.58
CA ASP A 66 13.98 14.68 1.24
C ASP A 66 14.88 15.22 0.12
N THR A 67 16.18 15.26 0.38
CA THR A 67 17.15 15.92 -0.51
C THR A 67 17.37 15.18 -1.83
N VAL A 68 17.02 13.90 -1.89
CA VAL A 68 17.18 13.05 -3.08
C VAL A 68 15.86 12.73 -3.78
N PHE A 69 14.72 13.22 -3.26
CA PHE A 69 13.39 12.92 -3.82
C PHE A 69 13.33 13.17 -5.34
N ASN A 70 13.72 14.36 -5.79
CA ASN A 70 13.64 14.73 -7.20
C ASN A 70 14.52 13.85 -8.09
N SER A 71 15.73 13.52 -7.65
CA SER A 71 16.65 12.67 -8.40
C SER A 71 16.15 11.23 -8.47
N HIS A 72 15.62 10.70 -7.37
CA HIS A 72 15.02 9.37 -7.32
C HIS A 72 13.75 9.28 -8.17
N TYR A 73 12.86 10.26 -8.05
CA TYR A 73 11.62 10.30 -8.84
C TYR A 73 11.90 10.34 -10.35
N THR A 74 12.89 11.17 -10.76
CA THR A 74 13.31 11.25 -12.16
C THR A 74 13.99 9.96 -12.63
N GLY A 75 14.85 9.37 -11.79
CA GLY A 75 15.53 8.10 -12.10
C GLY A 75 14.53 6.94 -12.26
N ALA A 76 13.58 6.81 -11.34
CA ALA A 76 12.52 5.82 -11.42
C ALA A 76 11.65 6.00 -12.68
N THR A 77 11.31 7.24 -13.02
CA THR A 77 10.56 7.55 -14.24
C THR A 77 11.31 7.14 -15.51
N LYS A 78 12.61 7.43 -15.59
CA LYS A 78 13.46 7.04 -16.72
C LYS A 78 13.57 5.53 -16.87
N ALA A 79 13.67 4.81 -15.77
CA ALA A 79 13.71 3.34 -15.76
C ALA A 79 12.34 2.70 -16.06
N GLY A 80 11.26 3.47 -16.22
CA GLY A 80 9.94 2.93 -16.58
C GLY A 80 9.11 2.43 -15.38
N LEU A 81 9.57 2.63 -14.15
CA LEU A 81 8.83 2.25 -12.95
C LEU A 81 7.60 3.15 -12.74
N LEU A 82 6.53 2.57 -12.19
CA LEU A 82 5.51 3.34 -11.51
C LEU A 82 6.11 3.93 -10.24
N ARG A 83 5.80 5.17 -9.92
CA ARG A 83 6.41 5.85 -8.78
C ARG A 83 5.40 6.73 -8.06
N GLY A 84 5.62 6.89 -6.76
CA GLY A 84 4.85 7.79 -5.90
C GLY A 84 5.74 8.37 -4.80
N GLY A 85 5.24 9.41 -4.16
CA GLY A 85 5.89 9.99 -2.99
C GLY A 85 5.26 9.50 -1.69
N TYR A 86 6.02 9.53 -0.58
CA TYR A 86 5.44 9.36 0.73
C TYR A 86 5.82 10.48 1.72
N HIS A 87 4.95 10.69 2.67
CA HIS A 87 5.08 11.68 3.73
C HIS A 87 5.19 10.98 5.08
N PHE A 88 6.29 11.16 5.78
CA PHE A 88 6.43 10.71 7.16
C PHE A 88 5.69 11.65 8.10
N ALA A 89 4.68 11.14 8.76
CA ALA A 89 3.78 11.92 9.60
C ALA A 89 4.44 12.33 10.91
N ARG A 90 4.16 13.56 11.32
CA ARG A 90 4.54 14.11 12.63
C ARG A 90 3.32 14.73 13.29
N PRO A 91 2.37 13.88 13.79
CA PRO A 91 1.14 14.38 14.44
C PRO A 91 1.38 15.32 15.64
N ASP A 92 2.55 15.21 16.28
CA ASP A 92 3.00 16.07 17.36
C ASP A 92 3.43 17.49 16.93
N LYS A 93 3.53 17.77 15.62
CA LYS A 93 4.09 19.04 15.12
C LYS A 93 3.05 19.97 14.51
N SER A 94 2.03 19.44 13.84
CA SER A 94 0.99 20.24 13.20
C SER A 94 -0.21 19.39 12.82
N THR A 95 -1.29 20.02 12.33
CA THR A 95 -2.49 19.34 11.86
C THR A 95 -2.22 18.46 10.63
N GLY A 96 -3.06 17.48 10.39
CA GLY A 96 -2.97 16.60 9.23
C GLY A 96 -3.07 17.37 7.92
N SER A 97 -4.03 18.29 7.81
CA SER A 97 -4.22 19.14 6.62
C SER A 97 -3.00 20.03 6.33
N THR A 98 -2.35 20.57 7.36
CA THR A 98 -1.12 21.35 7.16
C THR A 98 0.00 20.50 6.58
N GLN A 99 0.15 19.26 7.07
CA GLN A 99 1.15 18.34 6.55
C GLN A 99 0.81 17.82 5.15
N ALA A 100 -0.46 17.55 4.86
CA ALA A 100 -0.91 17.19 3.51
C ALA A 100 -0.61 18.31 2.48
N LYS A 101 -0.88 19.56 2.82
CA LYS A 101 -0.53 20.73 1.97
C LYS A 101 0.97 20.84 1.72
N PHE A 102 1.78 20.60 2.78
CA PHE A 102 3.23 20.61 2.66
C PHE A 102 3.73 19.47 1.75
N PHE A 103 3.18 18.28 1.88
CA PHE A 103 3.47 17.12 1.04
C PHE A 103 3.14 17.38 -0.43
N LEU A 104 1.94 17.87 -0.71
CA LEU A 104 1.47 18.22 -2.05
C LEU A 104 2.33 19.30 -2.72
N LYS A 105 2.69 20.35 -1.97
CA LYS A 105 3.55 21.44 -2.46
C LYS A 105 4.94 20.97 -2.87
N ASN A 106 5.40 19.84 -2.34
CA ASN A 106 6.74 19.32 -2.58
C ASN A 106 6.78 18.14 -3.56
N GLY A 107 5.82 18.10 -4.50
CA GLY A 107 5.88 17.22 -5.67
C GLY A 107 5.26 15.84 -5.49
N SER A 108 4.51 15.61 -4.40
CA SER A 108 3.95 14.29 -4.10
C SER A 108 2.43 14.20 -4.25
N GLY A 109 1.86 15.11 -5.04
CA GLY A 109 0.48 14.98 -5.52
C GLY A 109 0.36 13.87 -6.58
N TRP A 110 -0.86 13.38 -6.76
CA TRP A 110 -1.16 12.49 -7.87
C TRP A 110 -1.28 13.29 -9.17
N SER A 111 -0.83 12.69 -10.28
CA SER A 111 -1.05 13.20 -11.65
C SER A 111 -1.53 12.09 -12.55
N ASP A 112 -2.45 12.43 -13.48
CA ASP A 112 -3.03 11.51 -14.46
C ASP A 112 -2.05 11.30 -15.63
N ASP A 113 -0.93 10.64 -15.33
CA ASP A 113 0.11 10.30 -16.29
C ASP A 113 0.26 8.78 -16.49
N ASN A 114 -0.68 7.99 -15.94
CA ASN A 114 -0.68 6.52 -15.93
C ASN A 114 0.57 5.90 -15.26
N ARG A 115 1.30 6.67 -14.46
CA ARG A 115 2.55 6.27 -13.81
C ARG A 115 2.64 6.69 -12.35
N THR A 116 1.91 7.74 -11.97
CA THR A 116 1.95 8.27 -10.61
C THR A 116 1.00 7.50 -9.71
N LEU A 117 1.58 6.78 -8.75
CA LEU A 117 0.81 6.15 -7.67
C LEU A 117 0.25 7.24 -6.74
N PRO A 118 -0.90 7.01 -6.08
CA PRO A 118 -1.38 7.91 -5.05
C PRO A 118 -0.30 8.15 -4.00
N GLY A 119 -0.24 9.36 -3.46
CA GLY A 119 0.68 9.66 -2.37
C GLY A 119 0.41 8.77 -1.16
N MET A 120 1.43 8.51 -0.36
CA MET A 120 1.33 7.64 0.79
C MET A 120 1.55 8.43 2.08
N LEU A 121 0.59 8.34 2.99
CA LEU A 121 0.74 8.76 4.38
C LEU A 121 1.46 7.64 5.14
N ASP A 122 2.68 7.90 5.57
CA ASP A 122 3.44 7.03 6.44
C ASP A 122 3.17 7.44 7.90
N ILE A 123 2.33 6.65 8.57
CA ILE A 123 1.92 6.88 9.95
C ILE A 123 2.24 5.67 10.82
N GLU A 124 3.31 5.80 11.61
CA GLU A 124 3.92 4.71 12.35
C GLU A 124 4.55 5.17 13.67
N TYR A 125 5.37 4.34 14.28
CA TYR A 125 6.07 4.61 15.53
C TYR A 125 6.86 5.91 15.47
N ASN A 126 6.67 6.76 16.48
CA ASN A 126 7.41 8.01 16.58
C ASN A 126 8.88 7.73 16.96
N PRO A 127 9.85 7.98 16.07
CA PRO A 127 11.27 7.76 16.39
C PRO A 127 11.87 8.83 17.32
N TYR A 128 11.11 9.88 17.61
CA TYR A 128 11.60 11.04 18.36
C TYR A 128 10.99 11.17 19.77
N GLY A 129 10.08 10.26 20.17
CA GLY A 129 9.42 10.36 21.45
C GLY A 129 8.33 9.30 21.68
N ALA A 130 7.25 9.69 22.36
CA ALA A 130 6.15 8.77 22.65
C ALA A 130 5.59 8.12 21.37
N THR A 131 5.43 6.80 21.39
CA THR A 131 5.04 5.97 20.23
C THR A 131 3.85 6.52 19.45
N CYS A 132 2.83 7.03 20.13
CA CYS A 132 1.63 7.60 19.53
C CYS A 132 1.66 9.14 19.52
N TYR A 133 2.83 9.76 19.47
CA TYR A 133 3.01 11.22 19.38
C TYR A 133 2.37 12.02 20.52
N GLY A 134 2.06 11.37 21.65
CA GLY A 134 1.36 11.99 22.77
C GLY A 134 -0.14 12.21 22.56
N LEU A 135 -0.71 11.67 21.49
CA LEU A 135 -2.13 11.80 21.16
C LEU A 135 -2.94 10.62 21.72
N SER A 136 -4.18 10.90 22.13
CA SER A 136 -5.18 9.86 22.37
C SER A 136 -5.64 9.20 21.07
N HIS A 137 -6.31 8.06 21.15
CA HIS A 137 -6.86 7.36 19.95
C HIS A 137 -7.74 8.28 19.11
N SER A 138 -8.68 9.01 19.75
CA SER A 138 -9.59 9.92 19.04
C SER A 138 -8.86 11.09 18.37
N GLN A 139 -7.84 11.63 19.01
CA GLN A 139 -7.02 12.70 18.43
C GLN A 139 -6.21 12.18 17.24
N MET A 140 -5.61 10.99 17.36
CA MET A 140 -4.86 10.38 16.26
C MET A 140 -5.77 10.10 15.06
N VAL A 141 -6.94 9.51 15.28
CA VAL A 141 -7.93 9.23 14.23
C VAL A 141 -8.38 10.52 13.54
N ALA A 142 -8.69 11.57 14.32
CA ALA A 142 -9.05 12.88 13.77
C ALA A 142 -7.92 13.48 12.93
N TRP A 143 -6.66 13.34 13.38
CA TRP A 143 -5.49 13.81 12.65
C TRP A 143 -5.32 13.08 11.31
N ILE A 144 -5.48 11.74 11.29
CA ILE A 144 -5.38 10.95 10.05
C ILE A 144 -6.49 11.35 9.08
N HIS A 145 -7.74 11.51 9.56
CA HIS A 145 -8.85 12.00 8.73
C HIS A 145 -8.55 13.39 8.14
N ASP A 146 -8.00 14.31 8.92
CA ASP A 146 -7.64 15.66 8.47
C ASP A 146 -6.61 15.61 7.33
N PHE A 147 -5.60 14.73 7.42
CA PHE A 147 -4.62 14.53 6.35
C PHE A 147 -5.23 13.94 5.08
N VAL A 148 -5.93 12.81 5.21
CA VAL A 148 -6.42 12.08 4.01
C VAL A 148 -7.52 12.84 3.29
N ASN A 149 -8.35 13.60 4.02
CA ASN A 149 -9.39 14.44 3.43
C ASN A 149 -8.78 15.62 2.66
N GLU A 150 -7.76 16.29 3.21
CA GLU A 150 -7.07 17.39 2.52
C GLU A 150 -6.36 16.88 1.25
N TYR A 151 -5.67 15.74 1.34
CA TYR A 151 -5.03 15.14 0.18
C TYR A 151 -6.06 14.80 -0.90
N HIS A 152 -7.18 14.16 -0.52
CA HIS A 152 -8.26 13.82 -1.45
C HIS A 152 -8.91 15.05 -2.07
N HIS A 153 -9.16 16.09 -1.28
CA HIS A 153 -9.73 17.35 -1.78
C HIS A 153 -8.86 17.96 -2.88
N ALA A 154 -7.54 17.93 -2.70
CA ALA A 154 -6.61 18.53 -3.65
C ALA A 154 -6.34 17.71 -4.91
N THR A 155 -6.45 16.37 -4.82
CA THR A 155 -6.02 15.46 -5.90
C THR A 155 -7.16 14.64 -6.51
N SER A 156 -8.33 14.64 -5.90
CA SER A 156 -9.45 13.73 -6.18
C SER A 156 -9.07 12.23 -6.03
N ARG A 157 -7.96 11.94 -5.33
CA ARG A 157 -7.47 10.61 -5.03
C ARG A 157 -7.29 10.42 -3.53
N TRP A 158 -7.72 9.29 -3.02
CA TRP A 158 -7.40 8.93 -1.65
C TRP A 158 -5.94 8.51 -1.55
N PRO A 159 -5.20 9.02 -0.57
CA PRO A 159 -3.83 8.58 -0.36
C PRO A 159 -3.80 7.14 0.13
N MET A 160 -2.71 6.44 -0.10
CA MET A 160 -2.41 5.19 0.60
C MET A 160 -2.06 5.48 2.06
N ILE A 161 -2.34 4.55 2.96
CA ILE A 161 -1.91 4.62 4.37
C ILE A 161 -0.91 3.50 4.62
N TYR A 162 0.32 3.86 4.99
CA TYR A 162 1.33 2.94 5.50
C TYR A 162 1.30 2.91 7.02
N THR A 163 1.28 1.71 7.56
CA THR A 163 1.32 1.46 9.01
C THR A 163 1.68 0.01 9.32
N THR A 164 1.82 -0.33 10.60
CA THR A 164 1.82 -1.71 11.09
C THR A 164 0.50 -2.03 11.79
N ALA A 165 0.09 -3.30 11.84
CA ALA A 165 -1.12 -3.70 12.56
C ALA A 165 -1.03 -3.40 14.06
N ASP A 166 0.16 -3.55 14.66
CA ASP A 166 0.40 -3.22 16.07
C ASP A 166 0.23 -1.71 16.33
N TRP A 167 0.90 -0.89 15.53
CA TRP A 167 0.80 0.57 15.73
C TRP A 167 -0.65 1.07 15.54
N TRP A 168 -1.33 0.59 14.50
CA TRP A 168 -2.72 0.98 14.23
C TRP A 168 -3.64 0.63 15.39
N ASN A 169 -3.52 -0.58 15.92
CA ASN A 169 -4.28 -1.00 17.09
C ASN A 169 -3.94 -0.13 18.31
N ARG A 170 -2.65 0.03 18.59
CA ARG A 170 -2.14 0.72 19.77
C ARG A 170 -2.44 2.22 19.78
N CYS A 171 -2.33 2.90 18.63
CA CYS A 171 -2.40 4.35 18.56
C CYS A 171 -3.75 4.90 18.06
N THR A 172 -4.58 4.06 17.46
CA THR A 172 -5.91 4.45 16.97
C THR A 172 -7.06 3.69 17.65
N GLY A 173 -6.75 2.67 18.49
CA GLY A 173 -7.77 1.76 19.00
C GLY A 173 -8.37 0.86 17.91
N ASN A 174 -7.59 0.55 16.89
CA ASN A 174 -8.01 -0.22 15.71
C ASN A 174 -9.15 0.47 14.94
N ALA A 175 -8.99 1.78 14.69
CA ALA A 175 -10.00 2.63 14.06
C ALA A 175 -10.44 2.08 12.69
N LYS A 176 -11.73 2.31 12.39
CA LYS A 176 -12.41 1.95 11.14
C LYS A 176 -12.75 3.20 10.33
N GLY A 177 -13.23 3.03 9.09
CA GLY A 177 -13.67 4.12 8.22
C GLY A 177 -12.63 4.56 7.20
N PHE A 178 -11.53 3.81 7.07
CA PHE A 178 -10.48 4.04 6.08
C PHE A 178 -10.44 2.96 4.99
N GLY A 179 -10.91 1.75 5.29
CA GLY A 179 -10.75 0.57 4.45
C GLY A 179 -11.38 0.64 3.06
N ASP A 180 -12.49 1.36 2.92
CA ASP A 180 -13.18 1.54 1.63
C ASP A 180 -12.59 2.67 0.77
N LYS A 181 -11.70 3.50 1.32
CA LYS A 181 -11.18 4.71 0.69
C LYS A 181 -9.68 4.65 0.45
N CYS A 182 -8.92 4.45 1.52
CA CYS A 182 -7.47 4.53 1.51
C CYS A 182 -6.85 3.14 1.33
N PRO A 183 -6.11 2.86 0.24
CA PRO A 183 -5.41 1.59 0.10
C PRO A 183 -4.38 1.39 1.24
N LEU A 184 -4.32 0.18 1.80
CA LEU A 184 -3.42 -0.15 2.90
C LEU A 184 -2.04 -0.57 2.40
N VAL A 185 -1.00 0.08 2.89
CA VAL A 185 0.38 -0.39 2.81
C VAL A 185 0.76 -0.93 4.19
N LEU A 186 0.89 -2.25 4.32
CA LEU A 186 1.06 -2.91 5.60
C LEU A 186 2.48 -3.43 5.77
N ALA A 187 3.21 -2.90 6.75
CA ALA A 187 4.51 -3.43 7.11
C ALA A 187 4.37 -4.65 8.03
N ALA A 188 4.94 -5.75 7.58
CA ALA A 188 4.99 -7.00 8.33
C ALA A 188 6.14 -7.87 7.78
N TYR A 189 7.31 -7.77 8.37
CA TYR A 189 8.52 -8.44 7.89
C TYR A 189 8.42 -9.95 8.10
N SER A 190 8.16 -10.65 7.01
CA SER A 190 7.90 -12.08 7.00
C SER A 190 8.09 -12.66 5.59
N SER A 191 8.30 -13.96 5.51
CA SER A 191 8.30 -14.73 4.26
C SER A 191 6.89 -15.04 3.74
N SER A 192 5.86 -14.83 4.58
CA SER A 192 4.45 -15.12 4.25
C SER A 192 3.59 -13.88 4.43
N PRO A 193 2.56 -13.67 3.60
CA PRO A 193 1.68 -12.53 3.70
C PRO A 193 1.06 -12.37 5.09
N PRO A 194 0.84 -11.12 5.57
CA PRO A 194 0.27 -10.87 6.87
C PRO A 194 -1.16 -11.39 6.96
N LYS A 195 -1.47 -12.08 8.06
CA LYS A 195 -2.82 -12.61 8.35
C LYS A 195 -3.66 -11.61 9.15
N THR A 196 -3.02 -10.75 9.92
CA THR A 196 -3.69 -9.73 10.72
C THR A 196 -3.77 -8.44 9.92
N ILE A 197 -4.98 -8.07 9.54
CA ILE A 197 -5.29 -6.81 8.83
C ILE A 197 -5.96 -5.87 9.84
N PRO A 198 -5.41 -4.66 10.08
CA PRO A 198 -5.97 -3.73 11.05
C PRO A 198 -7.24 -3.03 10.53
N GLY A 199 -7.94 -2.34 11.43
CA GLY A 199 -9.08 -1.50 11.11
C GLY A 199 -10.23 -2.25 10.45
N ASP A 200 -10.72 -1.71 9.36
CA ASP A 200 -11.76 -2.29 8.49
C ASP A 200 -11.28 -2.62 7.07
N TRP A 201 -9.96 -2.59 6.85
CA TRP A 201 -9.41 -3.09 5.59
C TRP A 201 -9.68 -4.59 5.45
N LYS A 202 -10.08 -5.01 4.26
CA LYS A 202 -10.31 -6.44 3.95
C LYS A 202 -9.02 -7.17 3.65
N THR A 203 -8.04 -6.45 3.11
CA THR A 203 -6.72 -6.96 2.73
C THR A 203 -5.72 -5.80 2.63
N TRP A 204 -4.46 -6.12 2.54
CA TRP A 204 -3.42 -5.16 2.17
C TRP A 204 -3.41 -4.91 0.65
N THR A 205 -3.08 -3.71 0.25
CA THR A 205 -2.83 -3.33 -1.15
C THR A 205 -1.36 -3.50 -1.49
N ILE A 206 -0.48 -3.04 -0.60
CA ILE A 206 0.97 -3.27 -0.67
C ILE A 206 1.40 -3.87 0.68
N TRP A 207 2.28 -4.83 0.62
CA TRP A 207 2.90 -5.45 1.78
C TRP A 207 4.39 -5.16 1.77
N GLN A 208 4.87 -4.35 2.72
CA GLN A 208 6.29 -4.19 2.98
C GLN A 208 6.76 -5.42 3.76
N ASN A 209 7.45 -6.32 3.09
CA ASN A 209 7.74 -7.65 3.60
C ASN A 209 9.15 -7.81 4.16
N SER A 210 10.03 -6.83 3.96
CA SER A 210 11.40 -6.84 4.45
C SER A 210 11.98 -5.42 4.47
N ASP A 211 12.83 -5.14 5.44
CA ASP A 211 13.67 -3.94 5.54
C ASP A 211 14.96 -4.02 4.71
N LYS A 212 15.03 -4.98 3.81
CA LYS A 212 16.22 -5.24 2.97
C LYS A 212 15.80 -5.57 1.56
N TYR A 213 15.89 -4.58 0.67
CA TYR A 213 15.76 -4.81 -0.75
C TYR A 213 17.15 -4.77 -1.40
N LYS A 214 17.42 -5.68 -2.33
CA LYS A 214 18.77 -5.85 -2.94
C LYS A 214 19.30 -4.61 -3.67
N HIS A 215 18.40 -3.68 -4.07
CA HIS A 215 18.76 -2.41 -4.71
C HIS A 215 18.70 -1.21 -3.75
N GLY A 216 18.52 -1.49 -2.45
CA GLY A 216 18.40 -0.48 -1.38
C GLY A 216 16.95 -0.20 -0.99
N GLY A 217 16.77 0.23 0.25
CA GLY A 217 15.43 0.44 0.85
C GLY A 217 14.73 -0.84 1.25
N ASP A 218 13.42 -0.77 1.35
CA ASP A 218 12.56 -1.82 1.85
C ASP A 218 11.83 -2.52 0.70
N SER A 219 11.57 -3.82 0.85
CA SER A 219 10.96 -4.64 -0.19
C SER A 219 9.44 -4.63 -0.07
N ASP A 220 8.77 -4.33 -1.17
CA ASP A 220 7.34 -4.21 -1.28
C ASP A 220 6.74 -5.20 -2.26
N LYS A 221 5.54 -5.69 -1.93
CA LYS A 221 4.74 -6.54 -2.83
C LYS A 221 3.35 -5.96 -2.99
N PHE A 222 2.98 -5.59 -4.20
CA PHE A 222 1.62 -5.23 -4.53
C PHE A 222 0.73 -6.49 -4.62
N ASN A 223 -0.47 -6.45 -4.05
CA ASN A 223 -1.42 -7.57 -4.01
C ASN A 223 -2.27 -7.63 -5.29
N GLY A 224 -1.73 -8.20 -6.32
CA GLY A 224 -2.43 -8.37 -7.59
C GLY A 224 -1.52 -8.33 -8.80
N PRO A 225 -2.07 -8.50 -10.00
CA PRO A 225 -1.31 -8.43 -11.25
C PRO A 225 -0.96 -6.99 -11.61
N MET A 226 -0.01 -6.83 -12.53
CA MET A 226 0.45 -5.52 -13.02
C MET A 226 -0.69 -4.66 -13.59
N THR A 227 -1.73 -5.26 -14.13
CA THR A 227 -2.92 -4.54 -14.63
C THR A 227 -3.67 -3.81 -13.52
N GLN A 228 -3.78 -4.40 -12.33
CA GLN A 228 -4.38 -3.75 -11.17
C GLN A 228 -3.48 -2.66 -10.57
N LEU A 229 -2.15 -2.88 -10.55
CA LEU A 229 -1.22 -1.85 -10.13
C LEU A 229 -1.27 -0.63 -11.07
N ARG A 230 -1.34 -0.84 -12.39
CA ARG A 230 -1.55 0.25 -13.36
C ARG A 230 -2.89 0.95 -13.15
N LYS A 231 -3.95 0.23 -12.82
CA LYS A 231 -5.24 0.83 -12.48
C LYS A 231 -5.14 1.70 -11.22
N LEU A 232 -4.36 1.30 -10.22
CA LEU A 232 -4.11 2.15 -9.04
C LEU A 232 -3.42 3.46 -9.42
N ALA A 233 -2.55 3.46 -10.43
CA ALA A 233 -1.87 4.67 -10.91
C ALA A 233 -2.76 5.55 -11.81
N SER A 234 -3.67 4.96 -12.61
CA SER A 234 -4.54 5.70 -13.54
C SER A 234 -5.88 6.15 -12.94
N GLY A 235 -6.34 5.48 -11.90
CA GLY A 235 -7.59 5.79 -11.21
C GLY A 235 -8.76 4.91 -11.51
#